data_4e116bdd2bb4f8886832698990101988
#
_entry.id   4e116bdd2bb4f8886832698990101988
#
_cell.length_a   1.000
_cell.length_b   1.000
_cell.length_c   1.000
_cell.angle_alpha   90.00
_cell.angle_beta   90.00
_cell.angle_gamma   90.00
#
_symmetry.space_group_name_H-M   'P 1'
#
loop_
_entity.id
_entity.type
_entity.pdbx_description
1 polymer ?
#
loop_
_entity_poly.entity_id
_entity_poly.type
_entity_poly.pdbx_seq_one_letter_code
_entity_poly.pdbx_strand_id
1 'polypeptide(L)'
;MPVLIDVDSYDHHLFSRARSGSGTAKTPPGNREECLDIGLINNMSDSALMSTERQLFDLLGAAAGRLFVRLHFYTMETTPRTDWGRDYVRRYYRGTDDLLNRSLDGVIVTGAEPRAASLPEEPYWSTFVHIIDWARENTVSSVYSCLAVHGAVLHTDGVERHKLPAKCIGVFAQKKSIDHPLMHDVPATFRTPHARWNEVREEALASCGYSVLTRSAEAGVDCFVKQHKKSLFVHFQGHPEYETHSLLGEYRRDMGRFLRGESEVCPTIPRGYFDTEAEGTLAAFRRKAVSDRRPELFADFPVDEVAKDLRNVWHPAARRIYRNWLLYMASQRAGRTRPSALNGRRRVSPSAPRWPGSAVVETVLSGRYGRSADEQAASDPTTELGR
;
A
#
# COMPACT_ATOMS: atom_id res chain seq x y z
N MET A 1 8.11 -12.94 -12.72
CA MET A 1 7.68 -12.21 -11.51
C MET A 1 7.03 -13.20 -10.56
N PRO A 2 7.18 -13.03 -9.23
CA PRO A 2 6.63 -13.98 -8.25
C PRO A 2 5.15 -13.71 -7.90
N VAL A 3 4.46 -12.82 -8.61
CA VAL A 3 3.02 -12.55 -8.41
C VAL A 3 2.22 -13.18 -9.53
N LEU A 4 1.22 -13.97 -9.13
CA LEU A 4 0.22 -14.60 -9.97
C LEU A 4 -1.10 -13.85 -9.77
N ILE A 5 -1.92 -13.74 -10.82
CA ILE A 5 -3.27 -13.21 -10.71
C ILE A 5 -4.27 -14.35 -10.89
N ASP A 6 -5.25 -14.39 -9.98
CA ASP A 6 -6.33 -15.41 -10.00
C ASP A 6 -7.58 -14.78 -10.62
N VAL A 7 -7.61 -14.75 -11.94
CA VAL A 7 -8.77 -14.31 -12.73
C VAL A 7 -9.10 -15.36 -13.79
N ASP A 8 -10.37 -15.50 -14.11
CA ASP A 8 -10.85 -16.53 -15.03
C ASP A 8 -10.59 -16.19 -16.52
N SER A 9 -10.16 -14.97 -16.80
CA SER A 9 -9.98 -14.47 -18.17
C SER A 9 -8.54 -14.04 -18.44
N TYR A 10 -7.89 -14.63 -19.44
CA TYR A 10 -6.48 -14.36 -19.82
C TYR A 10 -6.26 -13.02 -20.56
N ASP A 11 -7.29 -12.24 -20.80
CA ASP A 11 -7.20 -10.91 -21.45
C ASP A 11 -7.06 -9.75 -20.44
N HIS A 12 -6.95 -10.05 -19.14
CA HIS A 12 -6.70 -9.04 -18.13
C HIS A 12 -5.37 -8.31 -18.41
N HIS A 13 -5.35 -6.97 -18.32
CA HIS A 13 -4.22 -6.13 -18.70
C HIS A 13 -2.90 -6.46 -17.99
N LEU A 14 -2.94 -7.03 -16.79
CA LEU A 14 -1.75 -7.43 -16.03
C LEU A 14 -1.03 -8.67 -16.59
N PHE A 15 -1.70 -9.52 -17.41
CA PHE A 15 -1.03 -10.67 -18.01
C PHE A 15 0.05 -10.27 -19.01
N SER A 16 -0.12 -9.18 -19.77
CA SER A 16 0.90 -8.66 -20.67
C SER A 16 2.15 -8.20 -19.89
N ARG A 17 1.97 -7.60 -18.72
CA ARG A 17 3.07 -7.18 -17.84
C ARG A 17 3.81 -8.36 -17.20
N ALA A 18 3.09 -9.40 -16.80
CA ALA A 18 3.68 -10.60 -16.23
C ALA A 18 4.60 -11.32 -17.24
N ARG A 19 4.30 -11.21 -18.55
CA ARG A 19 5.10 -11.79 -19.64
C ARG A 19 6.33 -10.96 -20.05
N SER A 20 6.27 -9.64 -19.92
CA SER A 20 7.34 -8.71 -20.32
C SER A 20 8.44 -8.52 -19.28
N GLY A 21 8.27 -9.02 -18.05
CA GLY A 21 9.33 -9.04 -17.05
C GLY A 21 10.40 -10.05 -17.42
N SER A 22 11.64 -9.61 -17.70
CA SER A 22 12.81 -10.42 -18.07
C SER A 22 13.36 -11.30 -16.92
N GLY A 23 12.49 -11.96 -16.19
CA GLY A 23 12.84 -12.98 -15.21
C GLY A 23 12.32 -14.32 -15.69
N THR A 24 13.17 -15.36 -15.71
CA THR A 24 12.74 -16.74 -15.92
C THR A 24 11.48 -16.99 -15.09
N ALA A 25 10.36 -17.21 -15.78
CA ALA A 25 9.11 -17.61 -15.15
C ALA A 25 9.40 -18.90 -14.38
N LYS A 26 9.63 -18.80 -13.09
CA LYS A 26 9.63 -19.97 -12.24
C LYS A 26 8.22 -20.54 -12.35
N THR A 27 8.12 -21.80 -12.73
CA THR A 27 6.86 -22.52 -12.69
C THR A 27 6.21 -22.28 -11.34
N PRO A 28 4.95 -21.81 -11.29
CA PRO A 28 4.28 -21.65 -10.01
C PRO A 28 4.37 -22.94 -9.24
N PRO A 29 4.61 -22.92 -7.92
CA PRO A 29 4.59 -24.12 -7.12
C PRO A 29 3.22 -24.79 -7.32
N GLY A 30 3.23 -26.07 -7.63
CA GLY A 30 2.02 -26.86 -7.79
C GLY A 30 1.22 -27.01 -6.49
N ASN A 31 1.80 -26.57 -5.38
CA ASN A 31 1.22 -26.68 -4.05
C ASN A 31 0.81 -25.29 -3.52
N ARG A 32 -0.44 -25.19 -3.07
CA ARG A 32 -1.02 -23.98 -2.45
C ARG A 32 -0.24 -23.49 -1.22
N GLU A 33 0.48 -24.40 -0.55
CA GLU A 33 1.24 -24.11 0.66
C GLU A 33 2.46 -23.20 0.42
N GLU A 34 2.96 -23.10 -0.80
CA GLU A 34 4.12 -22.28 -1.16
C GLU A 34 3.78 -20.87 -1.62
N CYS A 35 2.49 -20.53 -1.74
CA CYS A 35 2.01 -19.26 -2.26
C CYS A 35 1.19 -18.52 -1.20
N LEU A 36 1.47 -17.23 -0.98
CA LEU A 36 0.62 -16.35 -0.17
C LEU A 36 -0.60 -15.92 -0.98
N ASP A 37 -1.79 -16.24 -0.48
CA ASP A 37 -3.06 -15.83 -1.08
C ASP A 37 -3.50 -14.48 -0.50
N ILE A 38 -3.53 -13.44 -1.35
CA ILE A 38 -3.88 -12.07 -0.95
C ILE A 38 -5.11 -11.61 -1.72
N GLY A 39 -6.14 -11.17 -1.00
CA GLY A 39 -7.29 -10.50 -1.58
C GLY A 39 -7.06 -9.00 -1.74
N LEU A 40 -7.26 -8.47 -2.94
CA LEU A 40 -7.34 -7.04 -3.19
C LEU A 40 -8.81 -6.64 -3.32
N ILE A 41 -9.34 -5.97 -2.29
CA ILE A 41 -10.67 -5.38 -2.30
C ILE A 41 -10.52 -3.96 -2.87
N ASN A 42 -10.73 -3.84 -4.19
CA ASN A 42 -10.52 -2.59 -4.91
C ASN A 42 -11.83 -1.78 -5.00
N ASN A 43 -11.96 -0.83 -4.07
CA ASN A 43 -13.12 0.05 -3.96
C ASN A 43 -12.93 1.40 -4.66
N MET A 44 -11.87 1.54 -5.46
CA MET A 44 -11.57 2.77 -6.18
C MET A 44 -12.62 3.05 -7.26
N SER A 45 -12.74 4.33 -7.65
CA SER A 45 -13.58 4.75 -8.78
C SER A 45 -13.15 4.08 -10.08
N ASP A 46 -14.06 4.00 -11.07
CA ASP A 46 -13.82 3.31 -12.32
C ASP A 46 -12.58 3.81 -13.07
N SER A 47 -12.32 5.11 -13.04
CA SER A 47 -11.10 5.71 -13.64
C SER A 47 -9.79 5.30 -12.98
N ALA A 48 -9.84 4.78 -11.75
CA ALA A 48 -8.68 4.38 -10.98
C ALA A 48 -8.54 2.84 -10.82
N LEU A 49 -9.53 2.04 -11.24
CA LEU A 49 -9.50 0.58 -11.05
C LEU A 49 -8.22 -0.05 -11.58
N MET A 50 -7.95 0.08 -12.86
CA MET A 50 -6.81 -0.54 -13.53
C MET A 50 -5.46 0.01 -13.04
N SER A 51 -5.39 1.31 -12.72
CA SER A 51 -4.16 1.90 -12.17
C SER A 51 -3.84 1.37 -10.77
N THR A 52 -4.85 1.21 -9.93
CA THR A 52 -4.70 0.66 -8.58
C THR A 52 -4.26 -0.81 -8.61
N GLU A 53 -4.86 -1.62 -9.49
CA GLU A 53 -4.43 -3.01 -9.71
C GLU A 53 -2.96 -3.07 -10.11
N ARG A 54 -2.55 -2.24 -11.08
CA ARG A 54 -1.18 -2.18 -11.56
C ARG A 54 -0.19 -1.77 -10.46
N GLN A 55 -0.52 -0.71 -9.72
CA GLN A 55 0.31 -0.20 -8.63
C GLN A 55 0.57 -1.27 -7.56
N LEU A 56 -0.47 -1.94 -7.10
CA LEU A 56 -0.35 -2.99 -6.09
C LEU A 56 0.31 -4.26 -6.63
N PHE A 57 0.01 -4.64 -7.87
CA PHE A 57 0.67 -5.77 -8.53
C PHE A 57 2.18 -5.54 -8.67
N ASP A 58 2.59 -4.36 -9.13
CA ASP A 58 4.00 -4.01 -9.31
C ASP A 58 4.73 -3.90 -7.95
N LEU A 59 4.09 -3.28 -6.94
CA LEU A 59 4.66 -3.16 -5.60
C LEU A 59 4.82 -4.53 -4.92
N LEU A 60 3.79 -5.38 -4.96
CA LEU A 60 3.87 -6.74 -4.43
C LEU A 60 4.91 -7.57 -5.18
N GLY A 61 4.98 -7.44 -6.50
CA GLY A 61 5.99 -8.11 -7.34
C GLY A 61 7.42 -7.71 -6.99
N ALA A 62 7.66 -6.42 -6.74
CA ALA A 62 8.95 -5.91 -6.30
C ALA A 62 9.29 -6.36 -4.87
N ALA A 63 8.29 -6.49 -4.00
CA ALA A 63 8.44 -6.85 -2.59
C ALA A 63 8.60 -8.36 -2.35
N ALA A 64 7.98 -9.21 -3.16
CA ALA A 64 7.87 -10.65 -2.91
C ALA A 64 9.23 -11.39 -2.85
N GLY A 65 10.22 -10.96 -3.63
CA GLY A 65 11.55 -11.60 -3.62
C GLY A 65 11.49 -13.07 -4.05
N ARG A 66 11.61 -13.99 -3.09
CA ARG A 66 11.52 -15.45 -3.31
C ARG A 66 10.13 -16.02 -3.01
N LEU A 67 9.26 -15.25 -2.36
CA LEU A 67 7.90 -15.68 -2.06
C LEU A 67 7.07 -15.64 -3.35
N PHE A 68 6.13 -16.57 -3.46
CA PHE A 68 5.07 -16.48 -4.45
C PHE A 68 3.84 -15.83 -3.80
N VAL A 69 3.20 -14.92 -4.55
CA VAL A 69 1.97 -14.25 -4.14
C VAL A 69 0.92 -14.52 -5.19
N ARG A 70 -0.26 -14.95 -4.79
CA ARG A 70 -1.44 -15.05 -5.64
C ARG A 70 -2.39 -13.92 -5.25
N LEU A 71 -2.68 -13.06 -6.21
CA LEU A 71 -3.55 -11.91 -6.03
C LEU A 71 -4.95 -12.22 -6.57
N HIS A 72 -5.94 -12.10 -5.69
CA HIS A 72 -7.36 -12.29 -5.99
C HIS A 72 -8.05 -10.93 -5.97
N PHE A 73 -8.83 -10.61 -6.99
CA PHE A 73 -9.54 -9.33 -7.08
C PHE A 73 -10.96 -9.45 -6.57
N TYR A 74 -11.34 -8.52 -5.68
CA TYR A 74 -12.66 -8.43 -5.08
C TYR A 74 -13.24 -7.04 -5.21
N THR A 75 -14.56 -6.96 -5.33
CA THR A 75 -15.33 -5.71 -5.29
C THR A 75 -16.41 -5.80 -4.24
N MET A 76 -16.75 -4.67 -3.64
CA MET A 76 -17.99 -4.52 -2.89
C MET A 76 -19.10 -4.17 -3.87
N GLU A 77 -20.13 -5.00 -3.96
CA GLU A 77 -21.20 -4.91 -4.97
C GLU A 77 -21.96 -3.58 -4.93
N THR A 78 -22.03 -2.99 -3.75
CA THR A 78 -22.70 -1.71 -3.49
C THR A 78 -21.83 -0.49 -3.84
N THR A 79 -20.59 -0.67 -4.28
CA THR A 79 -19.76 0.44 -4.76
C THR A 79 -20.36 1.01 -6.05
N PRO A 80 -20.71 2.31 -6.08
CA PRO A 80 -21.30 2.91 -7.28
C PRO A 80 -20.34 2.90 -8.46
N ARG A 81 -20.80 2.39 -9.61
CA ARG A 81 -20.01 2.23 -10.85
C ARG A 81 -20.81 2.62 -12.09
N THR A 82 -20.12 3.06 -13.14
CA THR A 82 -20.67 3.21 -14.49
C THR A 82 -20.94 1.83 -15.12
N ASP A 83 -21.57 1.79 -16.28
CA ASP A 83 -21.78 0.54 -17.05
C ASP A 83 -20.45 -0.14 -17.34
N TRP A 84 -19.45 0.61 -17.80
CA TRP A 84 -18.10 0.10 -18.04
C TRP A 84 -17.49 -0.50 -16.75
N GLY A 85 -17.57 0.19 -15.63
CA GLY A 85 -17.03 -0.30 -14.36
C GLY A 85 -17.73 -1.57 -13.88
N ARG A 86 -19.06 -1.67 -14.04
CA ARG A 86 -19.83 -2.88 -13.72
C ARG A 86 -19.42 -4.06 -14.60
N ASP A 87 -19.24 -3.85 -15.90
CA ASP A 87 -18.82 -4.90 -16.81
C ASP A 87 -17.39 -5.35 -16.56
N TYR A 88 -16.49 -4.40 -16.24
CA TYR A 88 -15.10 -4.70 -15.88
C TYR A 88 -15.02 -5.56 -14.62
N VAL A 89 -15.66 -5.16 -13.52
CA VAL A 89 -15.61 -5.93 -12.27
C VAL A 89 -16.32 -7.27 -12.38
N ARG A 90 -17.42 -7.38 -13.13
CA ARG A 90 -18.10 -8.66 -13.39
C ARG A 90 -17.20 -9.65 -14.11
N ARG A 91 -16.32 -9.17 -14.99
CA ARG A 91 -15.42 -10.01 -15.77
C ARG A 91 -14.19 -10.47 -15.00
N TYR A 92 -13.64 -9.63 -14.12
CA TYR A 92 -12.32 -9.86 -13.53
C TYR A 92 -12.33 -9.97 -12.01
N TYR A 93 -13.40 -9.60 -11.35
CA TYR A 93 -13.49 -9.57 -9.90
C TYR A 93 -14.49 -10.60 -9.38
N ARG A 94 -14.26 -11.00 -8.14
CA ARG A 94 -15.21 -11.81 -7.37
C ARG A 94 -15.97 -10.93 -6.40
N GLY A 95 -17.14 -11.40 -5.98
CA GLY A 95 -17.97 -10.73 -4.98
C GLY A 95 -17.56 -11.04 -3.55
N THR A 96 -18.24 -10.38 -2.62
CA THR A 96 -18.00 -10.51 -1.19
C THR A 96 -18.26 -11.94 -0.68
N ASP A 97 -19.24 -12.65 -1.24
CA ASP A 97 -19.54 -14.03 -0.84
C ASP A 97 -18.36 -14.98 -1.11
N ASP A 98 -17.66 -14.85 -2.26
CA ASP A 98 -16.45 -15.63 -2.55
C ASP A 98 -15.34 -15.28 -1.56
N LEU A 99 -15.14 -13.97 -1.27
CA LEU A 99 -14.16 -13.49 -0.30
C LEU A 99 -14.35 -14.17 1.07
N LEU A 100 -15.56 -14.13 1.60
CA LEU A 100 -15.88 -14.60 2.96
C LEU A 100 -15.73 -16.13 3.10
N ASN A 101 -15.85 -16.86 2.00
CA ASN A 101 -15.72 -18.32 1.96
C ASN A 101 -14.31 -18.79 1.57
N ARG A 102 -13.40 -17.88 1.22
CA ARG A 102 -12.04 -18.21 0.79
C ARG A 102 -11.04 -18.12 1.93
N SER A 103 -10.09 -19.04 1.94
CA SER A 103 -8.94 -18.97 2.84
C SER A 103 -7.88 -18.05 2.23
N LEU A 104 -7.68 -16.87 2.81
CA LEU A 104 -6.67 -15.89 2.42
C LEU A 104 -5.67 -15.69 3.55
N ASP A 105 -4.39 -15.47 3.19
CA ASP A 105 -3.36 -15.10 4.18
C ASP A 105 -3.50 -13.63 4.58
N GLY A 106 -3.93 -12.78 3.66
CA GLY A 106 -4.16 -11.38 3.93
C GLY A 106 -5.09 -10.71 2.92
N VAL A 107 -5.50 -9.49 3.26
CA VAL A 107 -6.26 -8.64 2.35
C VAL A 107 -5.65 -7.24 2.29
N ILE A 108 -5.82 -6.57 1.15
CA ILE A 108 -5.56 -5.15 0.95
C ILE A 108 -6.89 -4.51 0.58
N VAL A 109 -7.32 -3.53 1.39
CA VAL A 109 -8.56 -2.79 1.16
C VAL A 109 -8.21 -1.37 0.74
N THR A 110 -8.58 -0.99 -0.47
CA THR A 110 -8.31 0.36 -1.00
C THR A 110 -9.32 1.36 -0.46
N GLY A 111 -8.95 2.64 -0.50
CA GLY A 111 -9.89 3.72 -0.31
C GLY A 111 -10.94 3.78 -1.41
N ALA A 112 -11.81 4.76 -1.28
CA ALA A 112 -12.79 5.17 -2.27
C ALA A 112 -12.89 6.69 -2.28
N GLU A 113 -13.50 7.29 -3.30
CA GLU A 113 -13.90 8.69 -3.26
C GLU A 113 -15.21 8.78 -2.45
N PRO A 114 -15.22 9.49 -1.29
CA PRO A 114 -16.42 9.56 -0.46
C PRO A 114 -17.52 10.34 -1.17
N ARG A 115 -18.76 9.86 -1.06
CA ARG A 115 -19.97 10.47 -1.64
C ARG A 115 -20.92 11.01 -0.56
N ALA A 116 -20.87 10.38 0.63
CA ALA A 116 -21.68 10.76 1.76
C ALA A 116 -20.93 11.70 2.71
N ALA A 117 -21.66 12.43 3.55
CA ALA A 117 -21.10 13.32 4.58
C ALA A 117 -20.34 12.51 5.63
N SER A 118 -20.88 11.36 6.04
CA SER A 118 -20.25 10.44 6.98
C SER A 118 -19.99 9.07 6.34
N LEU A 119 -18.99 8.35 6.85
CA LEU A 119 -18.65 7.02 6.33
C LEU A 119 -19.76 5.98 6.52
N PRO A 120 -20.47 5.94 7.65
CA PRO A 120 -21.62 5.04 7.83
C PRO A 120 -22.76 5.22 6.83
N GLU A 121 -22.84 6.37 6.15
CA GLU A 121 -23.85 6.66 5.12
C GLU A 121 -23.42 6.23 3.72
N GLU A 122 -22.17 5.77 3.54
CA GLU A 122 -21.69 5.28 2.24
C GLU A 122 -22.43 4.00 1.83
N PRO A 123 -22.84 3.84 0.57
CA PRO A 123 -23.60 2.66 0.13
C PRO A 123 -22.90 1.33 0.40
N TYR A 124 -21.58 1.32 0.45
CA TYR A 124 -20.75 0.13 0.68
C TYR A 124 -20.43 -0.11 2.17
N TRP A 125 -20.90 0.74 3.10
CA TRP A 125 -20.47 0.69 4.50
C TRP A 125 -20.75 -0.64 5.18
N SER A 126 -21.95 -1.18 5.04
CA SER A 126 -22.31 -2.46 5.67
C SER A 126 -21.44 -3.63 5.18
N THR A 127 -21.17 -3.69 3.87
CA THR A 127 -20.28 -4.70 3.29
C THR A 127 -18.84 -4.50 3.76
N PHE A 128 -18.37 -3.24 3.81
CA PHE A 128 -17.04 -2.90 4.29
C PHE A 128 -16.82 -3.34 5.74
N VAL A 129 -17.77 -3.05 6.63
CA VAL A 129 -17.74 -3.46 8.04
C VAL A 129 -17.71 -4.98 8.17
N HIS A 130 -18.53 -5.68 7.39
CA HIS A 130 -18.55 -7.15 7.37
C HIS A 130 -17.20 -7.75 6.93
N ILE A 131 -16.55 -7.15 5.93
CA ILE A 131 -15.20 -7.56 5.50
C ILE A 131 -14.17 -7.34 6.62
N ILE A 132 -14.22 -6.22 7.34
CA ILE A 132 -13.33 -5.95 8.48
C ILE A 132 -13.51 -7.01 9.58
N ASP A 133 -14.75 -7.29 9.96
CA ASP A 133 -15.06 -8.26 11.01
C ASP A 133 -14.62 -9.67 10.61
N TRP A 134 -14.82 -10.07 9.35
CA TRP A 134 -14.30 -11.30 8.81
C TRP A 134 -12.77 -11.35 8.81
N ALA A 135 -12.11 -10.26 8.37
CA ALA A 135 -10.65 -10.19 8.27
C ALA A 135 -9.96 -10.35 9.63
N ARG A 136 -10.54 -9.82 10.72
CA ARG A 136 -10.03 -9.97 12.09
C ARG A 136 -9.86 -11.43 12.52
N GLU A 137 -10.73 -12.31 12.03
CA GLU A 137 -10.76 -13.73 12.41
C GLU A 137 -10.07 -14.65 11.39
N ASN A 138 -10.05 -14.26 10.12
CA ASN A 138 -9.77 -15.17 9.02
C ASN A 138 -8.46 -14.88 8.28
N THR A 139 -7.80 -13.75 8.54
CA THR A 139 -6.52 -13.41 7.92
C THR A 139 -5.37 -13.40 8.93
N VAL A 140 -4.14 -13.48 8.43
CA VAL A 140 -2.92 -13.25 9.22
C VAL A 140 -2.67 -11.75 9.37
N SER A 141 -2.92 -11.00 8.29
CA SER A 141 -2.76 -9.54 8.30
C SER A 141 -3.61 -8.89 7.22
N SER A 142 -4.04 -7.66 7.48
CA SER A 142 -4.85 -6.86 6.56
C SER A 142 -4.27 -5.46 6.43
N VAL A 143 -4.19 -4.96 5.20
CA VAL A 143 -3.74 -3.59 4.89
C VAL A 143 -4.96 -2.75 4.52
N TYR A 144 -5.08 -1.59 5.14
CA TYR A 144 -6.09 -0.57 4.82
C TYR A 144 -5.38 0.67 4.28
N SER A 145 -5.83 1.21 3.14
CA SER A 145 -5.20 2.34 2.47
C SER A 145 -6.16 3.54 2.41
N CYS A 146 -5.65 4.72 2.75
CA CYS A 146 -6.31 6.02 2.65
C CYS A 146 -7.70 6.04 3.32
N LEU A 147 -8.81 6.19 2.58
CA LEU A 147 -10.16 6.23 3.15
C LEU A 147 -10.54 4.95 3.89
N ALA A 148 -10.05 3.79 3.45
CA ALA A 148 -10.30 2.53 4.16
C ALA A 148 -9.69 2.51 5.57
N VAL A 149 -8.60 3.26 5.81
CA VAL A 149 -8.04 3.47 7.15
C VAL A 149 -9.08 4.10 8.06
N HIS A 150 -9.69 5.20 7.60
CA HIS A 150 -10.65 5.96 8.40
C HIS A 150 -11.90 5.12 8.73
N GLY A 151 -12.37 4.33 7.76
CA GLY A 151 -13.48 3.41 8.01
C GLY A 151 -13.12 2.29 8.98
N ALA A 152 -11.92 1.72 8.84
CA ALA A 152 -11.49 0.63 9.70
C ALA A 152 -11.36 1.06 11.17
N VAL A 153 -10.67 2.19 11.45
CA VAL A 153 -10.51 2.67 12.82
C VAL A 153 -11.81 3.19 13.44
N LEU A 154 -12.71 3.76 12.62
CA LEU A 154 -14.04 4.16 13.07
C LEU A 154 -14.85 2.93 13.49
N HIS A 155 -14.89 1.88 12.68
CA HIS A 155 -15.65 0.67 12.98
C HIS A 155 -15.09 -0.09 14.17
N THR A 156 -13.75 -0.26 14.23
CA THR A 156 -13.14 -1.12 15.26
C THR A 156 -13.03 -0.47 16.63
N ASP A 157 -12.79 0.84 16.67
CA ASP A 157 -12.41 1.55 17.91
C ASP A 157 -13.08 2.91 18.06
N GLY A 158 -14.00 3.30 17.18
CA GLY A 158 -14.70 4.58 17.25
C GLY A 158 -13.81 5.80 16.99
N VAL A 159 -12.66 5.62 16.34
CA VAL A 159 -11.74 6.73 16.05
C VAL A 159 -12.26 7.54 14.87
N GLU A 160 -12.66 8.78 15.15
CA GLU A 160 -13.18 9.72 14.17
C GLU A 160 -12.08 10.31 13.28
N ARG A 161 -12.41 10.53 12.00
CA ARG A 161 -11.56 11.30 11.08
C ARG A 161 -11.79 12.81 11.26
N HIS A 162 -10.74 13.60 11.04
CA HIS A 162 -10.82 15.05 11.08
C HIS A 162 -10.56 15.62 9.69
N LYS A 163 -11.43 16.53 9.22
CA LYS A 163 -11.26 17.22 7.96
C LYS A 163 -10.10 18.21 8.06
N LEU A 164 -9.20 18.16 7.08
CA LEU A 164 -8.09 19.09 6.96
C LEU A 164 -8.58 20.43 6.36
N PRO A 165 -7.94 21.56 6.72
CA PRO A 165 -8.29 22.87 6.16
C PRO A 165 -7.95 22.97 4.66
N ALA A 166 -7.01 22.15 4.17
CA ALA A 166 -6.65 22.01 2.77
C ALA A 166 -6.28 20.55 2.47
N LYS A 167 -6.35 20.14 1.19
CA LYS A 167 -5.91 18.82 0.77
C LYS A 167 -4.43 18.62 1.11
N CYS A 168 -4.11 17.60 1.91
CA CYS A 168 -2.73 17.14 2.10
C CYS A 168 -2.34 16.37 0.85
N ILE A 169 -1.62 17.04 -0.08
CA ILE A 169 -1.15 16.47 -1.34
C ILE A 169 0.33 16.75 -1.54
N GLY A 170 1.11 15.71 -1.83
CA GLY A 170 2.55 15.83 -2.05
C GLY A 170 3.34 14.59 -1.62
N VAL A 171 4.67 14.72 -1.58
CA VAL A 171 5.62 13.69 -1.15
C VAL A 171 6.34 14.17 0.10
N PHE A 172 5.92 13.63 1.25
CA PHE A 172 6.34 14.10 2.56
C PHE A 172 7.42 13.21 3.19
N ALA A 173 8.35 13.83 3.91
CA ALA A 173 9.34 13.11 4.70
C ALA A 173 8.67 12.41 5.89
N GLN A 174 8.88 11.11 6.00
CA GLN A 174 8.42 10.26 7.09
C GLN A 174 9.60 9.91 7.99
N LYS A 175 9.38 9.91 9.30
CA LYS A 175 10.33 9.46 10.30
C LYS A 175 9.78 8.21 10.99
N LYS A 176 10.63 7.18 11.15
CA LYS A 176 10.27 6.01 11.97
C LYS A 176 10.06 6.44 13.42
N SER A 177 8.99 5.96 14.05
CA SER A 177 8.63 6.31 15.43
C SER A 177 9.05 5.26 16.44
N ILE A 178 8.95 3.99 16.06
CA ILE A 178 9.26 2.85 16.91
C ILE A 178 9.98 1.76 16.11
N ASP A 179 10.66 0.87 16.82
CA ASP A 179 11.17 -0.36 16.21
C ASP A 179 10.04 -1.39 16.10
N HIS A 180 9.79 -1.86 14.87
CA HIS A 180 8.72 -2.81 14.56
C HIS A 180 9.16 -3.69 13.39
N PRO A 181 8.81 -4.99 13.34
CA PRO A 181 9.21 -5.89 12.27
C PRO A 181 8.89 -5.39 10.85
N LEU A 182 7.76 -4.72 10.67
CA LEU A 182 7.42 -4.10 9.38
C LEU A 182 8.39 -2.99 8.95
N MET A 183 9.12 -2.40 9.92
CA MET A 183 10.10 -1.32 9.68
C MET A 183 11.55 -1.82 9.65
N HIS A 184 11.76 -3.14 9.63
CA HIS A 184 13.10 -3.72 9.54
C HIS A 184 13.78 -3.30 8.22
N ASP A 185 15.02 -2.81 8.30
CA ASP A 185 15.81 -2.27 7.16
C ASP A 185 15.13 -1.14 6.36
N VAL A 186 14.06 -0.54 6.87
CA VAL A 186 13.53 0.72 6.33
C VAL A 186 14.40 1.86 6.84
N PRO A 187 14.83 2.82 6.00
CA PRO A 187 15.60 3.97 6.45
C PRO A 187 14.91 4.72 7.60
N ALA A 188 15.69 5.33 8.51
CA ALA A 188 15.15 6.12 9.62
C ALA A 188 14.25 7.26 9.13
N THR A 189 14.57 7.81 7.95
CA THR A 189 13.78 8.82 7.25
C THR A 189 13.63 8.39 5.80
N PHE A 190 12.41 8.48 5.26
CA PHE A 190 12.08 8.18 3.87
C PHE A 190 10.93 9.08 3.42
N ARG A 191 10.43 8.92 2.22
CA ARG A 191 9.33 9.73 1.70
C ARG A 191 8.11 8.86 1.41
N THR A 192 6.90 9.45 1.57
CA THR A 192 5.63 8.81 1.20
C THR A 192 4.73 9.85 0.52
N PRO A 193 4.06 9.51 -0.61
CA PRO A 193 3.04 10.35 -1.21
C PRO A 193 1.75 10.32 -0.40
N HIS A 194 1.11 11.48 -0.31
CA HIS A 194 -0.22 11.66 0.28
C HIS A 194 -1.14 12.44 -0.67
N ALA A 195 -2.43 12.09 -0.63
CA ALA A 195 -3.48 12.80 -1.38
C ALA A 195 -4.82 12.66 -0.65
N ARG A 196 -5.03 13.38 0.46
CA ARG A 196 -6.17 13.19 1.36
C ARG A 196 -6.74 14.51 1.89
N TRP A 197 -8.05 14.51 2.19
CA TRP A 197 -8.79 15.61 2.79
C TRP A 197 -9.04 15.43 4.30
N ASN A 198 -8.73 14.27 4.83
CA ASN A 198 -8.97 13.95 6.24
C ASN A 198 -7.73 13.29 6.85
N GLU A 199 -7.70 13.25 8.17
CA GLU A 199 -6.69 12.55 8.95
C GLU A 199 -7.31 11.87 10.17
N VAL A 200 -6.62 10.88 10.73
CA VAL A 200 -6.80 10.41 12.10
C VAL A 200 -5.65 10.93 12.95
N ARG A 201 -5.95 11.42 14.13
CA ARG A 201 -4.97 12.04 15.02
C ARG A 201 -4.24 11.00 15.85
N GLU A 202 -2.95 11.27 16.13
CA GLU A 202 -2.11 10.36 16.88
C GLU A 202 -2.63 10.09 18.29
N GLU A 203 -3.15 11.11 18.97
CA GLU A 203 -3.66 10.99 20.34
C GLU A 203 -4.87 10.04 20.41
N ALA A 204 -5.77 10.10 19.43
CA ALA A 204 -6.90 9.19 19.33
C ALA A 204 -6.47 7.75 19.04
N LEU A 205 -5.48 7.57 18.17
CA LEU A 205 -4.89 6.26 17.90
C LEU A 205 -4.20 5.68 19.14
N ALA A 206 -3.39 6.48 19.83
CA ALA A 206 -2.67 6.06 21.02
C ALA A 206 -3.62 5.63 22.14
N SER A 207 -4.73 6.38 22.39
CA SER A 207 -5.74 6.05 23.40
C SER A 207 -6.44 4.71 23.11
N CYS A 208 -6.50 4.30 21.84
CA CYS A 208 -7.06 3.02 21.41
C CYS A 208 -6.03 1.90 21.27
N GLY A 209 -4.76 2.13 21.65
CA GLY A 209 -3.71 1.11 21.65
C GLY A 209 -3.10 0.80 20.27
N TYR A 210 -3.21 1.73 19.32
CA TYR A 210 -2.47 1.64 18.06
C TYR A 210 -0.99 1.98 18.25
N SER A 211 -0.14 1.30 17.52
CA SER A 211 1.30 1.59 17.44
C SER A 211 1.58 2.40 16.19
N VAL A 212 1.97 3.67 16.33
CA VAL A 212 2.34 4.54 15.21
C VAL A 212 3.76 4.20 14.78
N LEU A 213 3.91 3.72 13.54
CA LEU A 213 5.20 3.31 12.97
C LEU A 213 5.94 4.46 12.30
N THR A 214 5.21 5.36 11.65
CA THR A 214 5.81 6.49 10.91
C THR A 214 4.95 7.75 11.03
N ARG A 215 5.64 8.87 11.06
CA ARG A 215 5.02 10.20 11.11
C ARG A 215 5.82 11.21 10.31
N SER A 216 5.13 12.22 9.81
CA SER A 216 5.68 13.41 9.17
C SER A 216 5.38 14.65 10.02
N ALA A 217 6.32 15.59 10.06
CA ALA A 217 6.06 16.90 10.67
C ALA A 217 4.99 17.71 9.90
N GLU A 218 4.83 17.43 8.60
CA GLU A 218 3.93 18.18 7.72
C GLU A 218 2.62 17.44 7.44
N ALA A 219 2.66 16.09 7.33
CA ALA A 219 1.51 15.26 6.98
C ALA A 219 0.97 14.44 8.17
N GLY A 220 1.51 14.60 9.40
CA GLY A 220 1.05 13.86 10.58
C GLY A 220 1.38 12.37 10.52
N VAL A 221 0.52 11.55 11.14
CA VAL A 221 0.65 10.09 11.15
C VAL A 221 0.46 9.51 9.74
N ASP A 222 1.33 8.56 9.35
CA ASP A 222 1.20 7.86 8.08
C ASP A 222 0.89 6.37 8.28
N CYS A 223 1.88 5.58 8.72
CA CYS A 223 1.71 4.16 8.94
C CYS A 223 1.53 3.84 10.43
N PHE A 224 0.53 3.02 10.76
CA PHE A 224 0.29 2.54 12.12
C PHE A 224 -0.37 1.16 12.10
N VAL A 225 -0.26 0.44 13.21
CA VAL A 225 -0.72 -0.95 13.31
C VAL A 225 -1.45 -1.21 14.60
N LYS A 226 -2.32 -2.22 14.58
CA LYS A 226 -2.94 -2.81 15.78
C LYS A 226 -3.24 -4.28 15.54
N GLN A 227 -3.01 -5.11 16.55
CA GLN A 227 -3.44 -6.50 16.53
C GLN A 227 -4.92 -6.58 16.84
N HIS A 228 -5.72 -7.08 15.90
CA HIS A 228 -7.13 -7.38 16.08
C HIS A 228 -7.34 -8.89 16.01
N LYS A 229 -7.63 -9.52 17.15
CA LYS A 229 -7.81 -10.98 17.26
C LYS A 229 -6.65 -11.74 16.57
N LYS A 230 -6.90 -12.40 15.44
CA LYS A 230 -5.90 -13.19 14.71
C LYS A 230 -5.11 -12.40 13.67
N SER A 231 -5.57 -11.20 13.31
CA SER A 231 -5.03 -10.41 12.20
C SER A 231 -4.30 -9.15 12.68
N LEU A 232 -3.10 -8.92 12.17
CA LEU A 232 -2.41 -7.66 12.30
C LEU A 232 -2.98 -6.68 11.27
N PHE A 233 -3.65 -5.64 11.73
CA PHE A 233 -4.13 -4.56 10.86
C PHE A 233 -3.04 -3.53 10.66
N VAL A 234 -2.73 -3.26 9.39
CA VAL A 234 -1.74 -2.27 8.94
C VAL A 234 -2.47 -1.16 8.21
N HIS A 235 -2.22 0.06 8.60
CA HIS A 235 -2.93 1.23 8.10
C HIS A 235 -1.94 2.20 7.45
N PHE A 236 -2.25 2.67 6.24
CA PHE A 236 -1.50 3.71 5.54
C PHE A 236 -2.43 4.88 5.20
N GLN A 237 -2.22 6.05 5.82
CA GLN A 237 -2.92 7.26 5.41
C GLN A 237 -2.38 7.83 4.09
N GLY A 238 -1.10 7.60 3.80
CA GLY A 238 -0.46 7.86 2.52
C GLY A 238 -0.62 6.70 1.53
N HIS A 239 0.09 6.83 0.42
CA HIS A 239 0.00 5.93 -0.73
C HIS A 239 1.37 5.37 -1.12
N PRO A 240 1.93 4.39 -0.37
CA PRO A 240 3.21 3.78 -0.72
C PRO A 240 3.18 3.08 -2.09
N GLU A 241 1.99 2.70 -2.57
CA GLU A 241 1.76 2.02 -3.85
C GLU A 241 1.84 2.95 -5.07
N TYR A 242 1.79 4.27 -4.92
CA TYR A 242 1.72 5.21 -6.04
C TYR A 242 2.92 5.08 -6.99
N GLU A 243 2.62 5.13 -8.29
CA GLU A 243 3.61 5.26 -9.35
C GLU A 243 4.11 6.71 -9.48
N THR A 244 5.19 6.89 -10.25
CA THR A 244 5.84 8.19 -10.45
C THR A 244 4.87 9.31 -10.80
N HIS A 245 3.89 9.06 -11.66
CA HIS A 245 2.96 10.08 -12.18
C HIS A 245 1.60 10.15 -11.46
N SER A 246 1.39 9.37 -10.40
CA SER A 246 0.08 9.28 -9.74
C SER A 246 -0.40 10.62 -9.18
N LEU A 247 0.48 11.34 -8.47
CA LEU A 247 0.13 12.67 -7.92
C LEU A 247 -0.08 13.73 -9.00
N LEU A 248 0.66 13.67 -10.11
CA LEU A 248 0.42 14.54 -11.27
C LEU A 248 -0.96 14.28 -11.86
N GLY A 249 -1.33 13.01 -12.01
CA GLY A 249 -2.66 12.61 -12.49
C GLY A 249 -3.78 13.12 -11.58
N GLU A 250 -3.61 13.03 -10.25
CA GLU A 250 -4.57 13.57 -9.29
C GLU A 250 -4.67 15.09 -9.34
N TYR A 251 -3.55 15.78 -9.37
CA TYR A 251 -3.51 17.23 -9.46
C TYR A 251 -4.16 17.74 -10.75
N ARG A 252 -3.87 17.10 -11.89
CA ARG A 252 -4.47 17.38 -13.18
C ARG A 252 -5.98 17.16 -13.15
N ARG A 253 -6.45 16.04 -12.60
CA ARG A 253 -7.88 15.74 -12.42
C ARG A 253 -8.57 16.82 -11.59
N ASP A 254 -7.99 17.19 -10.45
CA ASP A 254 -8.57 18.18 -9.56
C ASP A 254 -8.56 19.59 -10.21
N MET A 255 -7.55 19.93 -11.00
CA MET A 255 -7.51 21.14 -11.82
C MET A 255 -8.62 21.13 -12.89
N GLY A 256 -8.85 20.00 -13.55
CA GLY A 256 -9.96 19.85 -14.50
C GLY A 256 -11.32 20.05 -13.83
N ARG A 257 -11.54 19.50 -12.64
CA ARG A 257 -12.76 19.72 -11.83
C ARG A 257 -12.95 21.20 -11.49
N PHE A 258 -11.88 21.88 -11.09
CA PHE A 258 -11.92 23.32 -10.83
C PHE A 258 -12.31 24.11 -12.08
N LEU A 259 -11.67 23.87 -13.22
CA LEU A 259 -11.94 24.57 -14.47
C LEU A 259 -13.38 24.36 -14.98
N ARG A 260 -13.97 23.17 -14.75
CA ARG A 260 -15.37 22.88 -15.12
C ARG A 260 -16.40 23.38 -14.10
N GLY A 261 -15.98 24.00 -12.98
CA GLY A 261 -16.88 24.46 -11.95
C GLY A 261 -17.41 23.36 -11.01
N GLU A 262 -16.85 22.16 -11.06
CA GLU A 262 -17.19 21.03 -10.17
C GLU A 262 -16.56 21.17 -8.78
N SER A 263 -15.58 22.06 -8.62
CA SER A 263 -14.93 22.41 -7.36
C SER A 263 -14.70 23.90 -7.28
N GLU A 264 -15.04 24.54 -6.18
CA GLU A 264 -14.77 25.96 -5.95
C GLU A 264 -13.31 26.25 -5.55
N VAL A 265 -12.59 25.22 -5.09
CA VAL A 265 -11.22 25.37 -4.63
C VAL A 265 -10.24 24.99 -5.74
N CYS A 266 -9.43 25.96 -6.17
CA CYS A 266 -8.31 25.71 -7.07
C CYS A 266 -7.28 24.81 -6.36
N PRO A 267 -6.90 23.65 -6.92
CA PRO A 267 -6.03 22.70 -6.24
C PRO A 267 -4.66 23.26 -5.94
N THR A 268 -4.09 22.82 -4.82
CA THR A 268 -2.73 23.14 -4.40
C THR A 268 -1.73 22.27 -5.18
N ILE A 269 -0.62 22.83 -5.64
CA ILE A 269 0.47 22.09 -6.26
C ILE A 269 1.00 21.06 -5.24
N PRO A 270 1.19 19.78 -5.63
CA PRO A 270 1.72 18.74 -4.74
C PRO A 270 3.10 19.12 -4.17
N ARG A 271 3.20 19.18 -2.84
CA ARG A 271 4.41 19.62 -2.13
C ARG A 271 5.53 18.58 -2.21
N GLY A 272 6.77 19.04 -2.49
CA GLY A 272 7.95 18.19 -2.49
C GLY A 272 7.94 17.08 -3.55
N TYR A 273 7.15 17.25 -4.61
CA TYR A 273 6.98 16.28 -5.69
C TYR A 273 7.60 16.76 -7.01
N PHE A 274 7.47 18.03 -7.32
CA PHE A 274 8.06 18.67 -8.49
C PHE A 274 9.40 19.35 -8.14
N ASP A 275 10.23 19.56 -9.14
CA ASP A 275 11.36 20.48 -9.02
C ASP A 275 10.92 21.95 -9.15
N THR A 276 11.85 22.87 -8.97
CA THR A 276 11.57 24.32 -8.94
C THR A 276 11.04 24.83 -10.28
N GLU A 277 11.50 24.28 -11.43
CA GLU A 277 11.09 24.69 -12.76
C GLU A 277 9.64 24.26 -13.03
N ALA A 278 9.33 22.98 -12.79
CA ALA A 278 7.99 22.45 -12.91
C ALA A 278 6.99 23.13 -11.95
N GLU A 279 7.41 23.42 -10.69
CA GLU A 279 6.58 24.20 -9.76
C GLU A 279 6.30 25.61 -10.29
N GLY A 280 7.29 26.28 -10.91
CA GLY A 280 7.13 27.59 -11.55
C GLY A 280 6.13 27.56 -12.69
N THR A 281 6.25 26.56 -13.58
CA THR A 281 5.32 26.32 -14.71
C THR A 281 3.89 26.07 -14.20
N LEU A 282 3.71 25.19 -13.22
CA LEU A 282 2.40 24.92 -12.62
C LEU A 282 1.81 26.13 -11.91
N ALA A 283 2.64 26.93 -11.24
CA ALA A 283 2.19 28.15 -10.57
C ALA A 283 1.70 29.20 -11.60
N ALA A 284 2.38 29.31 -12.74
CA ALA A 284 1.94 30.18 -13.84
C ALA A 284 0.59 29.70 -14.42
N PHE A 285 0.46 28.40 -14.71
CA PHE A 285 -0.79 27.82 -15.17
C PHE A 285 -1.92 28.01 -14.15
N ARG A 286 -1.64 27.79 -12.86
CA ARG A 286 -2.62 27.97 -11.78
C ARG A 286 -3.11 29.43 -11.69
N ARG A 287 -2.23 30.42 -11.82
CA ARG A 287 -2.65 31.83 -11.87
C ARG A 287 -3.59 32.10 -13.04
N LYS A 288 -3.26 31.59 -14.25
CA LYS A 288 -4.12 31.68 -15.42
C LYS A 288 -5.48 31.02 -15.17
N ALA A 289 -5.51 29.81 -14.58
CA ALA A 289 -6.73 29.08 -14.26
C ALA A 289 -7.64 29.83 -13.26
N VAL A 290 -7.06 30.55 -12.29
CA VAL A 290 -7.82 31.36 -11.33
C VAL A 290 -8.38 32.63 -11.95
N SER A 291 -7.63 33.30 -12.84
CA SER A 291 -8.03 34.56 -13.47
C SER A 291 -9.00 34.33 -14.63
N ASP A 292 -8.92 33.19 -15.31
CA ASP A 292 -9.71 32.85 -16.50
C ASP A 292 -10.22 31.40 -16.38
N ARG A 293 -11.17 31.19 -15.46
CA ARG A 293 -11.72 29.87 -15.14
C ARG A 293 -12.68 29.40 -16.24
N ARG A 294 -12.16 28.55 -17.15
CA ARG A 294 -12.93 27.97 -18.25
C ARG A 294 -12.44 26.56 -18.60
N PRO A 295 -13.33 25.64 -19.03
CA PRO A 295 -12.99 24.25 -19.31
C PRO A 295 -11.91 24.08 -20.40
N GLU A 296 -11.91 24.95 -21.42
CA GLU A 296 -11.00 24.88 -22.56
C GLU A 296 -9.53 25.03 -22.16
N LEU A 297 -9.27 25.77 -21.07
CA LEU A 297 -7.93 25.94 -20.52
C LEU A 297 -7.27 24.62 -20.09
N PHE A 298 -8.07 23.57 -19.87
CA PHE A 298 -7.53 22.25 -19.51
C PHE A 298 -6.65 21.64 -20.61
N ALA A 299 -6.86 22.00 -21.86
CA ALA A 299 -6.02 21.57 -22.99
C ALA A 299 -4.59 22.13 -22.91
N ASP A 300 -4.41 23.30 -22.26
CA ASP A 300 -3.12 23.96 -22.08
C ASP A 300 -2.36 23.47 -20.84
N PHE A 301 -2.87 22.46 -20.11
CA PHE A 301 -2.19 21.96 -18.93
C PHE A 301 -0.83 21.35 -19.30
N PRO A 302 0.30 21.80 -18.71
CA PRO A 302 1.65 21.52 -19.19
C PRO A 302 2.16 20.14 -18.76
N VAL A 303 1.45 19.06 -19.14
CA VAL A 303 1.73 17.68 -18.69
C VAL A 303 3.14 17.25 -19.03
N ASP A 304 3.55 17.37 -20.29
CA ASP A 304 4.82 16.83 -20.78
C ASP A 304 6.01 17.58 -20.20
N GLU A 305 5.87 18.90 -19.98
CA GLU A 305 6.91 19.73 -19.39
C GLU A 305 7.15 19.36 -17.92
N VAL A 306 6.08 19.26 -17.11
CA VAL A 306 6.18 19.03 -15.67
C VAL A 306 6.40 17.57 -15.29
N ALA A 307 6.17 16.63 -16.23
CA ALA A 307 6.38 15.20 -16.01
C ALA A 307 7.84 14.75 -16.25
N LYS A 308 8.63 15.56 -16.96
CA LYS A 308 9.95 15.19 -17.51
C LYS A 308 10.94 14.68 -16.47
N ASP A 309 11.03 15.34 -15.32
CA ASP A 309 12.04 15.06 -14.29
C ASP A 309 11.44 14.42 -13.03
N LEU A 310 10.19 13.95 -13.08
CA LEU A 310 9.56 13.26 -11.97
C LEU A 310 10.27 11.96 -11.64
N ARG A 311 10.47 11.72 -10.34
CA ARG A 311 11.14 10.51 -9.84
C ARG A 311 10.35 9.87 -8.71
N ASN A 312 10.28 8.55 -8.73
CA ASN A 312 9.70 7.78 -7.62
C ASN A 312 10.76 7.54 -6.53
N VAL A 313 10.81 8.46 -5.57
CA VAL A 313 11.78 8.41 -4.45
C VAL A 313 11.27 7.62 -3.24
N TRP A 314 10.00 7.21 -3.23
CA TRP A 314 9.36 6.48 -2.13
C TRP A 314 9.34 4.96 -2.34
N HIS A 315 9.42 4.48 -3.56
CA HIS A 315 9.32 3.06 -3.90
C HIS A 315 10.32 2.16 -3.15
N PRO A 316 11.59 2.55 -2.90
CA PRO A 316 12.51 1.70 -2.15
C PRO A 316 12.02 1.39 -0.72
N ALA A 317 11.49 2.39 -0.01
CA ALA A 317 10.94 2.22 1.33
C ALA A 317 9.62 1.42 1.28
N ALA A 318 8.71 1.78 0.38
CA ALA A 318 7.46 1.07 0.16
C ALA A 318 7.70 -0.43 -0.11
N ARG A 319 8.61 -0.74 -1.03
CA ARG A 319 9.01 -2.12 -1.33
C ARG A 319 9.52 -2.86 -0.08
N ARG A 320 10.32 -2.19 0.76
CA ARG A 320 10.86 -2.80 1.99
C ARG A 320 9.75 -3.08 3.00
N ILE A 321 8.84 -2.15 3.22
CA ILE A 321 7.72 -2.32 4.15
C ILE A 321 6.81 -3.47 3.69
N TYR A 322 6.43 -3.51 2.40
CA TYR A 322 5.61 -4.59 1.85
C TYR A 322 6.34 -5.94 1.85
N ARG A 323 7.65 -5.97 1.63
CA ARG A 323 8.45 -7.19 1.81
C ARG A 323 8.37 -7.71 3.23
N ASN A 324 8.53 -6.83 4.21
CA ASN A 324 8.44 -7.20 5.62
C ASN A 324 7.04 -7.70 5.99
N TRP A 325 6.00 -7.10 5.41
CA TRP A 325 4.61 -7.55 5.55
C TRP A 325 4.39 -8.96 4.97
N LEU A 326 4.91 -9.24 3.78
CA LEU A 326 4.85 -10.57 3.17
C LEU A 326 5.62 -11.61 4.00
N LEU A 327 6.81 -11.28 4.50
CA LEU A 327 7.62 -12.14 5.37
C LEU A 327 6.91 -12.39 6.71
N TYR A 328 6.27 -11.39 7.28
CA TYR A 328 5.44 -11.55 8.48
C TYR A 328 4.35 -12.59 8.26
N MET A 329 3.56 -12.48 7.20
CA MET A 329 2.51 -13.47 6.89
C MET A 329 3.08 -14.87 6.68
N ALA A 330 4.15 -15.01 5.91
CA ALA A 330 4.80 -16.30 5.66
C ALA A 330 5.29 -16.95 6.97
N SER A 331 5.87 -16.17 7.90
CA SER A 331 6.34 -16.65 9.19
C SER A 331 5.21 -17.16 10.09
N GLN A 332 4.11 -16.43 10.14
CA GLN A 332 2.92 -16.79 10.94
C GLN A 332 2.24 -18.06 10.40
N ARG A 333 2.21 -18.23 9.08
CA ARG A 333 1.70 -19.44 8.44
C ARG A 333 2.54 -20.67 8.77
N ALA A 334 3.87 -20.57 8.68
CA ALA A 334 4.79 -21.64 9.06
C ALA A 334 4.65 -22.05 10.53
N GLY A 335 4.33 -21.12 11.42
CA GLY A 335 4.02 -21.40 12.83
C GLY A 335 2.72 -22.17 13.05
N ARG A 336 1.73 -21.98 12.18
CA ARG A 336 0.42 -22.67 12.24
C ARG A 336 0.47 -24.10 11.68
N THR A 337 1.38 -24.39 10.74
CA THR A 337 1.51 -25.72 10.10
C THR A 337 2.43 -26.68 10.86
N ARG A 338 3.17 -26.23 11.89
CA ARG A 338 3.91 -27.14 12.77
C ARG A 338 2.95 -27.78 13.77
N PRO A 339 2.76 -29.13 13.78
CA PRO A 339 2.02 -29.79 14.85
C PRO A 339 2.72 -29.50 16.18
N SER A 340 1.95 -29.21 17.21
CA SER A 340 2.41 -29.12 18.59
C SER A 340 2.93 -30.51 19.04
N ALA A 341 4.16 -30.85 18.64
CA ALA A 341 4.90 -31.94 19.22
C ALA A 341 5.64 -31.34 20.42
N LEU A 342 4.99 -31.29 21.56
CA LEU A 342 5.55 -31.35 22.93
C LEU A 342 4.47 -30.89 23.94
N ASN A 343 3.54 -31.79 24.20
CA ASN A 343 2.76 -31.73 25.42
C ASN A 343 3.70 -32.15 26.57
N GLY A 344 4.00 -31.22 27.43
CA GLY A 344 4.60 -31.49 28.72
C GLY A 344 5.55 -30.40 29.21
N ARG A 345 5.02 -29.26 29.68
CA ARG A 345 5.43 -28.58 30.91
C ARG A 345 4.80 -27.18 31.05
N ARG A 346 4.02 -27.02 32.11
CA ARG A 346 3.62 -25.83 32.88
C ARG A 346 3.18 -24.58 32.13
N ARG A 347 1.88 -24.26 32.33
CA ARG A 347 1.31 -22.94 32.12
C ARG A 347 2.08 -21.86 32.88
N VAL A 348 2.62 -20.91 32.14
CA VAL A 348 2.99 -19.57 32.62
C VAL A 348 2.04 -18.61 31.96
N SER A 349 1.49 -17.71 32.74
CA SER A 349 0.52 -16.65 32.29
C SER A 349 1.06 -15.86 31.11
N PRO A 350 0.18 -15.39 30.19
CA PRO A 350 0.60 -14.65 29.01
C PRO A 350 1.10 -13.25 29.40
N SER A 351 2.41 -13.07 29.40
CA SER A 351 3.04 -11.77 29.23
C SER A 351 2.90 -11.37 27.76
N ALA A 352 2.87 -10.05 27.46
CA ALA A 352 2.70 -9.44 26.16
C ALA A 352 3.39 -10.19 25.00
N PRO A 353 2.84 -10.19 23.77
CA PRO A 353 3.36 -10.96 22.65
C PRO A 353 4.83 -10.60 22.39
N ARG A 354 5.73 -11.54 22.63
CA ARG A 354 7.11 -11.46 22.17
C ARG A 354 7.11 -11.76 20.67
N TRP A 355 7.45 -10.78 19.89
CA TRP A 355 7.76 -10.97 18.49
C TRP A 355 8.97 -11.91 18.36
N PRO A 356 8.97 -12.86 17.40
CA PRO A 356 10.17 -13.64 17.14
C PRO A 356 11.29 -12.67 16.76
N GLY A 357 12.35 -12.66 17.58
CA GLY A 357 13.52 -11.83 17.35
C GLY A 357 14.18 -12.16 16.00
N SER A 358 15.06 -11.27 15.55
CA SER A 358 15.83 -11.29 14.29
C SER A 358 16.39 -12.65 13.85
N ALA A 359 16.58 -13.59 14.76
CA ALA A 359 17.09 -14.93 14.48
C ALA A 359 16.22 -15.78 13.52
N VAL A 360 14.88 -15.56 13.48
CA VAL A 360 14.01 -16.33 12.58
C VAL A 360 14.10 -15.82 11.14
N VAL A 361 14.40 -14.52 10.96
CA VAL A 361 14.60 -13.94 9.62
C VAL A 361 15.94 -14.43 9.03
N GLU A 362 16.99 -14.59 9.86
CA GLU A 362 18.27 -15.14 9.41
C GLU A 362 18.19 -16.64 9.06
N THR A 363 17.44 -17.45 9.81
CA THR A 363 17.35 -18.90 9.53
C THR A 363 16.64 -19.21 8.21
N VAL A 364 15.69 -18.38 7.76
CA VAL A 364 15.07 -18.52 6.43
C VAL A 364 16.02 -18.06 5.32
N LEU A 365 17.00 -17.18 5.64
CA LEU A 365 17.98 -16.67 4.67
C LEU A 365 19.29 -17.49 4.64
N SER A 366 19.67 -18.21 5.73
CA SER A 366 20.94 -18.93 5.84
C SER A 366 20.89 -20.41 5.46
N GLY A 367 19.73 -20.99 5.26
CA GLY A 367 19.55 -22.39 4.94
C GLY A 367 19.73 -22.73 3.47
N ARG A 368 20.91 -22.49 2.88
CA ARG A 368 21.54 -23.17 1.73
C ARG A 368 22.51 -22.25 0.98
N TYR A 369 23.73 -22.15 1.48
CA TYR A 369 24.91 -21.95 0.62
C TYR A 369 26.05 -22.76 1.21
N GLY A 370 26.33 -23.91 0.59
CA GLY A 370 27.61 -24.62 0.69
C GLY A 370 28.70 -23.72 0.12
N ARG A 371 29.75 -23.52 0.89
CA ARG A 371 30.96 -22.86 0.45
C ARG A 371 31.66 -23.78 -0.56
N SER A 372 32.01 -23.27 -1.75
CA SER A 372 33.16 -23.75 -2.52
C SER A 372 34.35 -22.87 -2.11
N ALA A 373 35.37 -23.53 -1.59
CA ALA A 373 36.68 -22.95 -1.38
C ALA A 373 37.35 -22.73 -2.75
N ASP A 374 37.96 -21.60 -2.88
CA ASP A 374 39.30 -21.38 -3.43
C ASP A 374 39.43 -19.92 -3.85
N GLU A 375 40.28 -19.22 -3.14
CA GLU A 375 41.42 -18.51 -3.72
C GLU A 375 42.20 -17.81 -2.60
N GLN A 376 43.43 -18.28 -2.49
CA GLN A 376 44.50 -17.76 -1.64
C GLN A 376 45.22 -16.58 -2.33
N ALA A 377 45.68 -15.67 -1.48
CA ALA A 377 46.98 -14.98 -1.54
C ALA A 377 47.18 -13.84 -2.56
N ALA A 378 47.38 -12.64 -2.02
CA ALA A 378 48.69 -11.97 -2.11
C ALA A 378 48.63 -10.58 -1.43
N SER A 379 49.27 -10.48 -0.27
CA SER A 379 50.40 -9.62 0.10
C SER A 379 50.29 -8.11 -0.15
N ASP A 380 50.26 -7.40 0.95
CA ASP A 380 50.85 -6.07 1.18
C ASP A 380 52.34 -6.04 0.85
N PRO A 381 53.01 -4.93 0.49
CA PRO A 381 53.36 -3.90 1.44
C PRO A 381 53.51 -2.43 0.91
N THR A 382 53.30 -1.49 1.84
CA THR A 382 54.06 -0.23 2.12
C THR A 382 54.79 0.49 0.99
N THR A 383 54.64 1.81 0.83
CA THR A 383 55.56 2.86 1.27
C THR A 383 55.24 4.23 0.66
N GLU A 384 55.11 5.21 1.53
CA GLU A 384 55.69 6.58 1.57
C GLU A 384 55.73 7.51 0.36
N LEU A 385 55.34 8.74 0.75
CA LEU A 385 55.95 10.07 0.49
C LEU A 385 55.64 10.82 -0.83
N GLY A 386 55.07 11.99 -0.64
CA GLY A 386 55.73 13.23 -0.97
C GLY A 386 55.19 14.02 -2.16
N ARG A 387 54.55 15.01 -1.86
CA ARG A 387 54.46 16.43 -2.22
C ARG A 387 53.10 16.97 -2.50
#